data_959cf724b49f03ce3b6cc8e53cc16fcb
#
_entry.id   959cf724b49f03ce3b6cc8e53cc16fcb
#
_cell.length_a   1.000
_cell.length_b   1.000
_cell.length_c   1.000
_cell.angle_alpha   90.00
_cell.angle_beta   90.00
_cell.angle_gamma   90.00
#
_symmetry.space_group_name_H-M   'P 1'
#
loop_
_entity.id
_entity.type
_entity.pdbx_description
1 polymer ?
#
loop_
_entity_poly.entity_id
_entity_poly.type
_entity_poly.pdbx_seq_one_letter_code
_entity_poly.pdbx_strand_id
1 'polypeptide(L)'
;MARLDDRLEDYRLEIVDSDARLAEIGAAWNALWRRGGGLIFQSHDWVAAWWKTVPGRDGRQLRIGLIWRGEELLAILPLAIQRRKGLNFLEWAANDCSDYADVLMDPRCSAAALKRLWQQVVAAGGFDLYFLNRLRPEGKFRAVMNAPDGVGLSANHRTETASQVAGDWTTGAQWFESQSKKTRQNYRRGRKALEESGKVVFRLLPLDEPAGPVLTRLSDLKRQWLADSGRVSPLYEAGAPALPALVEVLAAAGALRIFVLECEGTTVAISVNFVQHGTLMAFLTSYDPTFERGSPGMVLLMDYVQWSIDQGHSMVDFLCGEEPFKVRFATQQITLTSVMGPRTLKGRLAMLVDQTRRSVQSALEARRARRAALPPDAAAGQPGEPAPEQT
;
A
#
# COMPACT_ATOMS: atom_id res chain seq x y z
N MET A 1 -1.17 -12.50 37.80
CA MET A 1 -1.04 -11.35 36.86
C MET A 1 -1.94 -10.25 37.38
N ALA A 2 -1.36 -9.22 37.98
CA ALA A 2 -2.08 -8.09 38.53
C ALA A 2 -2.71 -7.31 37.38
N ARG A 3 -4.04 -7.11 37.38
CA ARG A 3 -4.71 -6.06 36.62
C ARG A 3 -4.15 -4.74 37.14
N LEU A 4 -3.23 -4.13 36.38
CA LEU A 4 -2.93 -2.71 36.55
C LEU A 4 -4.27 -2.00 36.35
N ASP A 5 -4.73 -1.35 37.42
CA ASP A 5 -5.93 -0.51 37.44
C ASP A 5 -5.66 0.66 36.47
N ASP A 6 -6.11 0.49 35.23
CA ASP A 6 -5.80 1.38 34.11
C ASP A 6 -6.76 2.60 34.22
N ARG A 7 -6.47 3.48 35.18
CA ARG A 7 -7.23 4.71 35.36
C ARG A 7 -7.01 5.58 34.13
N LEU A 8 -8.09 5.84 33.40
CA LEU A 8 -8.08 6.73 32.22
C LEU A 8 -7.54 8.14 32.55
N GLU A 9 -7.49 8.48 33.83
CA GLU A 9 -6.94 9.74 34.34
C GLU A 9 -5.41 9.83 34.23
N ASP A 10 -4.71 8.68 34.10
CA ASP A 10 -3.24 8.63 33.98
C ASP A 10 -2.74 8.96 32.56
N TYR A 11 -3.65 9.11 31.59
CA TYR A 11 -3.29 9.38 30.21
C TYR A 11 -3.42 10.85 29.84
N ARG A 12 -2.34 11.45 29.36
CA ARG A 12 -2.36 12.75 28.67
C ARG A 12 -2.55 12.52 27.16
N LEU A 13 -3.58 13.14 26.62
CA LEU A 13 -3.90 13.10 25.19
C LEU A 13 -3.41 14.41 24.54
N GLU A 14 -2.81 14.28 23.35
CA GLU A 14 -2.26 15.42 22.62
C GLU A 14 -2.57 15.29 21.13
N ILE A 15 -2.80 16.42 20.44
CA ILE A 15 -2.89 16.49 18.98
C ILE A 15 -1.75 17.35 18.47
N VAL A 16 -0.94 16.80 17.56
CA VAL A 16 0.14 17.49 16.88
C VAL A 16 -0.35 17.95 15.50
N ASP A 17 -0.24 19.26 15.27
CA ASP A 17 -0.65 19.96 14.04
C ASP A 17 0.43 20.91 13.49
N SER A 18 1.63 20.90 14.07
CA SER A 18 2.75 21.78 13.68
C SER A 18 4.04 21.01 13.38
N ASP A 19 4.86 21.59 12.50
CA ASP A 19 6.17 21.06 12.12
C ASP A 19 7.13 20.98 13.31
N ALA A 20 7.13 22.03 14.15
CA ALA A 20 7.99 22.08 15.33
C ALA A 20 7.69 20.91 16.27
N ARG A 21 6.40 20.70 16.59
CA ARG A 21 6.03 19.63 17.49
C ARG A 21 6.25 18.24 16.88
N LEU A 22 6.02 18.07 15.56
CA LEU A 22 6.38 16.83 14.86
C LEU A 22 7.86 16.50 15.05
N ALA A 23 8.76 17.48 14.91
CA ALA A 23 10.20 17.28 15.08
C ALA A 23 10.56 16.92 16.53
N GLU A 24 9.98 17.61 17.52
CA GLU A 24 10.24 17.39 18.95
C GLU A 24 9.91 15.97 19.43
N ILE A 25 8.81 15.39 18.92
CA ILE A 25 8.37 14.05 19.36
C ILE A 25 9.10 12.91 18.65
N GLY A 26 10.01 13.19 17.72
CA GLY A 26 10.67 12.20 16.87
C GLY A 26 11.36 11.10 17.64
N ALA A 27 12.12 11.43 18.69
CA ALA A 27 12.83 10.45 19.51
C ALA A 27 11.87 9.52 20.26
N ALA A 28 10.82 10.06 20.88
CA ALA A 28 9.80 9.30 21.60
C ALA A 28 8.98 8.42 20.65
N TRP A 29 8.63 8.93 19.46
CA TRP A 29 7.94 8.19 18.42
C TRP A 29 8.76 7.00 17.93
N ASN A 30 10.00 7.21 17.53
CA ASN A 30 10.87 6.12 17.07
C ASN A 30 11.17 5.09 18.17
N ALA A 31 11.23 5.51 19.45
CA ALA A 31 11.33 4.58 20.57
C ALA A 31 10.09 3.68 20.70
N LEU A 32 8.88 4.26 20.58
CA LEU A 32 7.64 3.47 20.55
C LEU A 32 7.57 2.57 19.31
N TRP A 33 7.98 3.07 18.14
CA TRP A 33 7.98 2.30 16.90
C TRP A 33 8.84 1.02 17.01
N ARG A 34 10.06 1.14 17.54
CA ARG A 34 10.96 -0.01 17.71
C ARG A 34 10.38 -1.06 18.67
N ARG A 35 9.88 -0.65 19.86
CA ARG A 35 9.32 -1.60 20.83
C ARG A 35 7.92 -2.10 20.46
N GLY A 36 7.16 -1.33 19.70
CA GLY A 36 5.80 -1.66 19.28
C GLY A 36 5.71 -2.56 18.05
N GLY A 37 6.84 -2.86 17.37
CA GLY A 37 6.86 -3.70 16.17
C GLY A 37 6.10 -3.09 14.98
N GLY A 38 6.06 -1.76 14.88
CA GLY A 38 5.43 -1.07 13.76
C GLY A 38 6.19 -1.28 12.45
N LEU A 39 5.49 -1.23 11.32
CA LEU A 39 6.13 -1.19 10.01
C LEU A 39 6.80 0.17 9.78
N ILE A 40 7.71 0.25 8.81
CA ILE A 40 8.44 1.48 8.47
C ILE A 40 7.47 2.64 8.17
N PHE A 41 6.33 2.34 7.55
CA PHE A 41 5.26 3.28 7.24
C PHE A 41 4.70 4.02 8.46
N GLN A 42 4.87 3.47 9.67
CA GLN A 42 4.45 4.08 10.94
C GLN A 42 5.61 4.71 11.70
N SER A 43 6.84 4.74 11.16
CA SER A 43 7.97 5.42 11.81
C SER A 43 7.82 6.94 11.71
N HIS A 44 8.40 7.65 12.69
CA HIS A 44 8.50 9.09 12.63
C HIS A 44 9.22 9.54 11.36
N ASP A 45 10.34 8.90 11.04
CA ASP A 45 11.20 9.33 9.94
C ASP A 45 10.50 9.21 8.58
N TRP A 46 9.67 8.16 8.39
CA TRP A 46 8.83 8.02 7.19
C TRP A 46 7.80 9.13 7.08
N VAL A 47 7.05 9.39 8.16
CA VAL A 47 6.01 10.43 8.18
C VAL A 47 6.63 11.81 8.04
N ALA A 48 7.77 12.08 8.68
CA ALA A 48 8.47 13.37 8.60
C ALA A 48 9.07 13.59 7.19
N ALA A 49 9.67 12.56 6.57
CA ALA A 49 10.17 12.64 5.21
C ALA A 49 9.04 12.93 4.22
N TRP A 50 7.94 12.18 4.31
CA TRP A 50 6.74 12.45 3.53
C TRP A 50 6.25 13.88 3.74
N TRP A 51 6.06 14.31 4.99
CA TRP A 51 5.52 15.63 5.30
C TRP A 51 6.35 16.78 4.73
N LYS A 52 7.67 16.64 4.73
CA LYS A 52 8.60 17.65 4.18
C LYS A 52 8.56 17.71 2.65
N THR A 53 8.26 16.61 1.99
CA THR A 53 8.45 16.43 0.55
C THR A 53 7.18 16.18 -0.24
N VAL A 54 6.04 15.96 0.44
CA VAL A 54 4.77 15.63 -0.22
C VAL A 54 4.31 16.78 -1.14
N PRO A 55 3.99 16.48 -2.40
CA PRO A 55 3.41 17.46 -3.31
C PRO A 55 2.07 17.99 -2.79
N GLY A 56 1.84 19.31 -2.95
CA GLY A 56 0.60 19.94 -2.50
C GLY A 56 0.44 20.02 -0.98
N ARG A 57 1.54 20.12 -0.26
CA ARG A 57 1.57 20.23 1.22
C ARG A 57 0.65 21.33 1.75
N ASP A 58 0.55 22.47 1.08
CA ASP A 58 -0.32 23.59 1.49
C ASP A 58 -1.82 23.25 1.57
N GLY A 59 -2.25 22.17 0.87
CA GLY A 59 -3.60 21.62 0.96
C GLY A 59 -3.77 20.56 2.05
N ARG A 60 -2.77 20.37 2.91
CA ARG A 60 -2.72 19.33 3.95
C ARG A 60 -2.50 19.95 5.33
N GLN A 61 -2.96 19.23 6.37
CA GLN A 61 -2.74 19.60 7.76
C GLN A 61 -2.39 18.34 8.56
N LEU A 62 -1.38 18.42 9.41
CA LEU A 62 -1.11 17.36 10.38
C LEU A 62 -2.28 17.23 11.37
N ARG A 63 -2.57 16.01 11.77
CA ARG A 63 -3.59 15.69 12.79
C ARG A 63 -3.17 14.43 13.56
N ILE A 64 -1.95 14.44 14.09
CA ILE A 64 -1.37 13.28 14.74
C ILE A 64 -1.86 13.24 16.19
N GLY A 65 -2.53 12.14 16.55
CA GLY A 65 -2.97 11.92 17.92
C GLY A 65 -1.93 11.16 18.73
N LEU A 66 -1.66 11.58 19.97
CA LEU A 66 -0.69 10.98 20.89
C LEU A 66 -1.35 10.62 22.22
N ILE A 67 -0.93 9.50 22.80
CA ILE A 67 -1.26 9.08 24.15
C ILE A 67 0.01 8.94 24.95
N TRP A 68 0.12 9.70 26.01
CA TRP A 68 1.25 9.71 26.93
C TRP A 68 0.82 9.16 28.32
N ARG A 69 1.75 8.46 28.99
CA ARG A 69 1.68 8.18 30.42
C ARG A 69 2.95 8.73 31.06
N GLY A 70 2.82 9.83 31.86
CA GLY A 70 3.97 10.62 32.23
C GLY A 70 4.73 11.12 30.99
N GLU A 71 6.02 10.84 30.91
CA GLU A 71 6.88 11.19 29.77
C GLU A 71 6.95 10.07 28.71
N GLU A 72 6.30 8.93 28.94
CA GLU A 72 6.36 7.81 28.00
C GLU A 72 5.22 7.87 26.97
N LEU A 73 5.57 7.85 25.69
CA LEU A 73 4.62 7.79 24.58
C LEU A 73 4.12 6.34 24.42
N LEU A 74 2.81 6.12 24.56
CA LEU A 74 2.20 4.80 24.51
C LEU A 74 1.39 4.52 23.24
N ALA A 75 0.85 5.56 22.58
CA ALA A 75 0.21 5.36 21.29
C ALA A 75 0.33 6.58 20.39
N ILE A 76 0.32 6.31 19.09
CA ILE A 76 0.35 7.31 18.02
C ILE A 76 -0.71 6.93 16.99
N LEU A 77 -1.59 7.86 16.69
CA LEU A 77 -2.54 7.81 15.59
C LEU A 77 -2.05 8.79 14.51
N PRO A 78 -1.26 8.33 13.52
CA PRO A 78 -0.58 9.19 12.56
C PRO A 78 -1.55 9.61 11.45
N LEU A 79 -2.27 10.72 11.66
CA LEU A 79 -3.28 11.22 10.76
C LEU A 79 -2.89 12.56 10.13
N ALA A 80 -3.49 12.84 8.97
CA ALA A 80 -3.44 14.12 8.30
C ALA A 80 -4.80 14.45 7.67
N ILE A 81 -5.07 15.73 7.49
CA ILE A 81 -6.23 16.20 6.74
C ILE A 81 -5.75 16.60 5.35
N GLN A 82 -6.41 16.09 4.32
CA GLN A 82 -6.15 16.44 2.93
C GLN A 82 -7.42 16.96 2.25
N ARG A 83 -7.28 18.09 1.53
CA ARG A 83 -8.37 18.63 0.71
C ARG A 83 -8.35 18.01 -0.68
N ARG A 84 -9.48 17.39 -1.05
CA ARG A 84 -9.68 16.80 -2.39
C ARG A 84 -11.09 17.10 -2.89
N LYS A 85 -11.22 17.62 -4.13
CA LYS A 85 -12.52 17.92 -4.77
C LYS A 85 -13.48 18.71 -3.87
N GLY A 86 -12.92 19.67 -3.13
CA GLY A 86 -13.69 20.54 -2.23
C GLY A 86 -14.09 19.93 -0.89
N LEU A 87 -13.71 18.70 -0.57
CA LEU A 87 -13.90 18.02 0.70
C LEU A 87 -12.58 17.88 1.46
N ASN A 88 -12.65 17.98 2.78
CA ASN A 88 -11.52 17.69 3.66
C ASN A 88 -11.64 16.26 4.19
N PHE A 89 -10.63 15.43 3.90
CA PHE A 89 -10.56 14.05 4.35
C PHE A 89 -9.56 13.92 5.49
N LEU A 90 -9.96 13.33 6.60
CA LEU A 90 -9.03 12.83 7.61
C LEU A 90 -8.58 11.43 7.18
N GLU A 91 -7.29 11.25 7.00
CA GLU A 91 -6.69 9.99 6.52
C GLU A 91 -5.37 9.71 7.23
N TRP A 92 -4.78 8.56 6.99
CA TRP A 92 -3.45 8.25 7.49
C TRP A 92 -2.42 9.25 6.91
N ALA A 93 -1.50 9.71 7.73
CA ALA A 93 -0.33 10.44 7.27
C ALA A 93 0.48 9.53 6.33
N ALA A 94 1.04 10.09 5.29
CA ALA A 94 1.78 9.37 4.24
C ALA A 94 0.96 8.29 3.49
N ASN A 95 -0.38 8.36 3.49
CA ASN A 95 -1.25 7.37 2.83
C ASN A 95 -0.98 7.20 1.32
N ASP A 96 -0.49 8.24 0.67
CA ASP A 96 -0.11 8.25 -0.75
C ASP A 96 1.25 7.59 -1.03
N CYS A 97 2.03 7.30 0.02
CA CYS A 97 3.35 6.66 -0.05
C CYS A 97 3.47 5.40 0.81
N SER A 98 2.37 4.93 1.42
CA SER A 98 2.38 3.78 2.34
C SER A 98 1.38 2.74 1.90
N ASP A 99 1.80 1.48 1.84
CA ASP A 99 0.93 0.37 1.44
C ASP A 99 0.15 -0.24 2.60
N TYR A 100 0.64 -0.05 3.84
CA TYR A 100 -0.03 -0.48 5.06
C TYR A 100 -0.14 0.67 6.03
N ALA A 101 -1.23 0.68 6.78
CA ALA A 101 -1.50 1.69 7.78
C ALA A 101 -2.03 1.08 9.07
N ASP A 102 -1.63 1.64 10.19
CA ASP A 102 -2.09 1.22 11.51
C ASP A 102 -1.81 2.29 12.57
N VAL A 103 -2.44 2.15 13.73
CA VAL A 103 -2.02 2.82 14.94
C VAL A 103 -0.73 2.20 15.47
N LEU A 104 0.19 3.02 15.89
CA LEU A 104 1.34 2.53 16.65
C LEU A 104 0.94 2.54 18.13
N MET A 105 0.92 1.38 18.78
CA MET A 105 0.39 1.25 20.13
C MET A 105 1.19 0.24 20.95
N ASP A 106 1.61 0.67 22.13
CA ASP A 106 2.21 -0.19 23.16
C ASP A 106 1.12 -1.13 23.73
N PRO A 107 1.42 -2.40 24.03
CA PRO A 107 0.45 -3.32 24.65
C PRO A 107 -0.13 -2.82 25.99
N ARG A 108 0.56 -1.92 26.67
CA ARG A 108 0.10 -1.30 27.93
C ARG A 108 -0.92 -0.17 27.73
N CYS A 109 -1.16 0.26 26.48
CA CYS A 109 -2.17 1.27 26.18
C CYS A 109 -3.53 0.60 25.99
N SER A 110 -4.55 1.11 26.70
CA SER A 110 -5.90 0.54 26.62
C SER A 110 -6.65 0.97 25.35
N ALA A 111 -7.58 0.11 24.90
CA ALA A 111 -8.51 0.45 23.82
C ALA A 111 -9.39 1.66 24.18
N ALA A 112 -9.75 1.80 25.44
CA ALA A 112 -10.55 2.94 25.94
C ALA A 112 -9.77 4.27 25.83
N ALA A 113 -8.44 4.27 26.07
CA ALA A 113 -7.62 5.45 25.88
C ALA A 113 -7.55 5.84 24.40
N LEU A 114 -7.41 4.87 23.49
CA LEU A 114 -7.45 5.12 22.05
C LEU A 114 -8.80 5.66 21.58
N LYS A 115 -9.91 5.17 22.15
CA LYS A 115 -11.26 5.71 21.90
C LYS A 115 -11.36 7.18 22.29
N ARG A 116 -10.85 7.57 23.47
CA ARG A 116 -10.83 8.97 23.91
C ARG A 116 -9.99 9.84 22.97
N LEU A 117 -8.81 9.35 22.56
CA LEU A 117 -7.99 10.06 21.58
C LEU A 117 -8.74 10.27 20.26
N TRP A 118 -9.39 9.23 19.74
CA TRP A 118 -10.21 9.34 18.53
C TRP A 118 -11.33 10.38 18.69
N GLN A 119 -12.04 10.36 19.81
CA GLN A 119 -13.09 11.35 20.11
C GLN A 119 -12.51 12.78 20.13
N GLN A 120 -11.32 12.97 20.70
CA GLN A 120 -10.63 14.26 20.69
C GLN A 120 -10.24 14.71 19.27
N VAL A 121 -9.71 13.78 18.44
CA VAL A 121 -9.41 14.06 17.02
C VAL A 121 -10.67 14.47 16.25
N VAL A 122 -11.79 13.77 16.48
CA VAL A 122 -13.08 14.11 15.85
C VAL A 122 -13.61 15.45 16.34
N ALA A 123 -13.51 15.74 17.62
CA ALA A 123 -13.94 17.02 18.22
C ALA A 123 -13.12 18.21 17.70
N ALA A 124 -11.80 18.04 17.53
CA ALA A 124 -10.91 19.06 16.95
C ALA A 124 -11.31 19.46 15.52
N GLY A 125 -11.97 18.60 14.79
CA GLY A 125 -12.58 18.91 13.49
C GLY A 125 -11.60 19.23 12.37
N GLY A 126 -12.01 20.14 11.45
CA GLY A 126 -11.24 20.52 10.27
C GLY A 126 -11.45 19.63 9.05
N PHE A 127 -12.22 18.53 9.17
CA PHE A 127 -12.51 17.60 8.09
C PHE A 127 -14.02 17.35 7.91
N ASP A 128 -14.41 16.92 6.73
CA ASP A 128 -15.79 16.60 6.38
C ASP A 128 -16.12 15.11 6.62
N LEU A 129 -15.15 14.25 6.31
CA LEU A 129 -15.23 12.80 6.50
C LEU A 129 -13.85 12.21 6.79
N TYR A 130 -13.82 11.06 7.46
CA TYR A 130 -12.61 10.28 7.62
C TYR A 130 -12.62 9.09 6.66
N PHE A 131 -11.45 8.71 6.18
CA PHE A 131 -11.21 7.53 5.39
C PHE A 131 -9.87 6.90 5.79
N LEU A 132 -9.93 5.83 6.59
CA LEU A 132 -8.78 5.09 7.07
C LEU A 132 -8.74 3.74 6.36
N ASN A 133 -7.89 3.60 5.36
CA ASN A 133 -7.76 2.41 4.52
C ASN A 133 -6.52 1.59 4.89
N ARG A 134 -6.30 0.48 4.16
CA ARG A 134 -5.11 -0.38 4.24
C ARG A 134 -4.85 -0.98 5.62
N LEU A 135 -5.93 -1.24 6.35
CA LEU A 135 -5.89 -1.89 7.66
C LEU A 135 -5.70 -3.39 7.49
N ARG A 136 -4.59 -3.91 7.97
CA ARG A 136 -4.26 -5.34 7.93
C ARG A 136 -5.17 -6.14 8.87
N PRO A 137 -5.44 -7.44 8.58
CA PRO A 137 -6.25 -8.29 9.46
C PRO A 137 -5.75 -8.36 10.89
N GLU A 138 -4.43 -8.42 11.08
CA GLU A 138 -3.73 -8.48 12.36
C GLU A 138 -3.38 -7.09 12.94
N GLY A 139 -3.84 -6.01 12.29
CA GLY A 139 -3.55 -4.63 12.68
C GLY A 139 -4.12 -4.28 14.06
N LYS A 140 -3.36 -3.49 14.82
CA LYS A 140 -3.74 -3.06 16.18
C LYS A 140 -4.99 -2.17 16.15
N PHE A 141 -5.09 -1.26 15.19
CA PHE A 141 -6.28 -0.42 15.04
C PHE A 141 -7.52 -1.27 14.76
N ARG A 142 -7.40 -2.29 13.91
CA ARG A 142 -8.51 -3.21 13.63
C ARG A 142 -8.92 -4.00 14.88
N ALA A 143 -7.98 -4.44 15.71
CA ALA A 143 -8.28 -5.15 16.95
C ALA A 143 -9.10 -4.31 17.94
N VAL A 144 -8.86 -2.98 18.01
CA VAL A 144 -9.56 -2.08 18.92
C VAL A 144 -10.76 -1.38 18.30
N MET A 145 -10.93 -1.48 17.01
CA MET A 145 -11.96 -0.76 16.24
C MET A 145 -13.39 -1.10 16.72
N ASN A 146 -13.66 -2.37 16.95
CA ASN A 146 -14.95 -2.91 17.34
C ASN A 146 -14.96 -3.52 18.75
N ALA A 147 -13.90 -3.32 19.55
CA ALA A 147 -13.88 -3.79 20.92
C ALA A 147 -15.00 -3.08 21.75
N PRO A 148 -15.53 -3.71 22.81
CA PRO A 148 -16.59 -3.09 23.64
C PRO A 148 -16.22 -1.69 24.12
N ASP A 149 -14.96 -1.50 24.53
CA ASP A 149 -14.40 -0.21 24.94
C ASP A 149 -13.57 0.46 23.82
N GLY A 150 -13.69 -0.03 22.59
CA GLY A 150 -12.93 0.44 21.45
C GLY A 150 -13.50 1.67 20.76
N VAL A 151 -12.94 2.00 19.61
CA VAL A 151 -13.22 3.26 18.88
C VAL A 151 -14.64 3.33 18.34
N GLY A 152 -15.32 2.20 18.16
CA GLY A 152 -16.72 2.14 17.69
C GLY A 152 -16.83 2.44 16.17
N LEU A 153 -15.86 2.03 15.38
CA LEU A 153 -15.86 2.16 13.94
C LEU A 153 -16.08 0.80 13.29
N SER A 154 -16.88 0.78 12.23
CA SER A 154 -17.12 -0.43 11.43
C SER A 154 -16.38 -0.38 10.11
N ALA A 155 -15.89 -1.54 9.67
CA ALA A 155 -15.32 -1.69 8.34
C ALA A 155 -16.36 -1.33 7.27
N ASN A 156 -15.91 -0.64 6.22
CA ASN A 156 -16.75 -0.41 5.07
C ASN A 156 -16.47 -1.45 3.96
N HIS A 157 -17.18 -1.35 2.85
CA HIS A 157 -17.08 -2.27 1.71
C HIS A 157 -15.86 -2.03 0.82
N ARG A 158 -15.07 -0.96 1.06
CA ARG A 158 -13.86 -0.68 0.29
C ARG A 158 -12.72 -1.50 0.86
N THR A 159 -12.26 -2.46 0.10
CA THR A 159 -11.13 -3.32 0.44
C THR A 159 -10.06 -3.20 -0.62
N GLU A 160 -8.83 -3.44 -0.22
CA GLU A 160 -7.66 -3.60 -1.10
C GLU A 160 -7.07 -4.98 -0.83
N THR A 161 -6.33 -5.52 -1.79
CA THR A 161 -5.67 -6.82 -1.63
C THR A 161 -4.17 -6.63 -1.59
N ALA A 162 -3.49 -7.33 -0.71
CA ALA A 162 -2.04 -7.51 -0.75
C ALA A 162 -1.71 -8.97 -1.01
N SER A 163 -0.72 -9.20 -1.87
CA SER A 163 -0.32 -10.51 -2.35
C SER A 163 1.04 -10.89 -1.76
N GLN A 164 1.18 -12.12 -1.26
CA GLN A 164 2.36 -12.58 -0.54
C GLN A 164 2.84 -13.93 -1.03
N VAL A 165 4.15 -14.14 -1.02
CA VAL A 165 4.82 -15.43 -1.23
C VAL A 165 5.33 -15.89 0.12
N ALA A 166 4.73 -16.96 0.65
CA ALA A 166 5.14 -17.62 1.88
C ALA A 166 5.03 -19.14 1.69
N GLY A 167 5.93 -19.89 2.30
CA GLY A 167 5.96 -21.36 2.23
C GLY A 167 7.23 -21.90 2.87
N ASP A 168 7.35 -23.23 2.90
CA ASP A 168 8.39 -23.96 3.62
C ASP A 168 9.67 -24.18 2.78
N TRP A 169 9.92 -23.36 1.77
CA TRP A 169 11.13 -23.46 0.96
C TRP A 169 12.34 -23.00 1.77
N THR A 170 13.41 -23.81 1.72
CA THR A 170 14.70 -23.47 2.33
C THR A 170 15.68 -22.83 1.34
N THR A 171 15.39 -22.92 0.03
CA THR A 171 16.19 -22.30 -1.03
C THR A 171 15.32 -21.69 -2.11
N GLY A 172 15.82 -20.64 -2.78
CA GLY A 172 15.17 -20.03 -3.92
C GLY A 172 14.95 -21.01 -5.07
N ALA A 173 15.88 -21.97 -5.25
CA ALA A 173 15.74 -23.03 -6.24
C ALA A 173 14.52 -23.93 -5.98
N GLN A 174 14.23 -24.28 -4.72
CA GLN A 174 13.04 -25.05 -4.36
C GLN A 174 11.77 -24.28 -4.70
N TRP A 175 11.73 -22.98 -4.38
CA TRP A 175 10.60 -22.13 -4.78
C TRP A 175 10.45 -22.06 -6.30
N PHE A 176 11.55 -21.87 -7.04
CA PHE A 176 11.52 -21.84 -8.49
C PHE A 176 10.97 -23.14 -9.08
N GLU A 177 11.40 -24.30 -8.59
CA GLU A 177 10.92 -25.59 -9.07
C GLU A 177 9.44 -25.87 -8.67
N SER A 178 8.93 -25.25 -7.59
CA SER A 178 7.52 -25.32 -7.22
C SER A 178 6.60 -24.56 -8.17
N GLN A 179 7.17 -23.62 -8.98
CA GLN A 179 6.38 -22.86 -9.94
C GLN A 179 5.88 -23.73 -11.09
N SER A 180 4.76 -23.35 -11.72
CA SER A 180 4.23 -24.07 -12.87
C SER A 180 5.27 -24.20 -14.00
N LYS A 181 5.23 -25.29 -14.75
CA LYS A 181 6.09 -25.52 -15.92
C LYS A 181 6.06 -24.32 -16.88
N LYS A 182 4.87 -23.73 -17.10
CA LYS A 182 4.70 -22.55 -17.96
C LYS A 182 5.43 -21.33 -17.39
N THR A 183 5.37 -21.10 -16.09
CA THR A 183 6.07 -19.98 -15.42
C THR A 183 7.58 -20.11 -15.56
N ARG A 184 8.13 -21.30 -15.26
CA ARG A 184 9.57 -21.57 -15.40
C ARG A 184 10.05 -21.45 -16.85
N GLN A 185 9.27 -21.93 -17.81
CA GLN A 185 9.59 -21.77 -19.23
C GLN A 185 9.54 -20.31 -19.68
N ASN A 186 8.58 -19.51 -19.19
CA ASN A 186 8.49 -18.09 -19.47
C ASN A 186 9.71 -17.35 -18.93
N TYR A 187 10.12 -17.65 -17.70
CA TYR A 187 11.34 -17.09 -17.11
C TYR A 187 12.58 -17.40 -17.97
N ARG A 188 12.79 -18.69 -18.30
CA ARG A 188 13.95 -19.11 -19.10
C ARG A 188 13.95 -18.47 -20.49
N ARG A 189 12.78 -18.38 -21.15
CA ARG A 189 12.64 -17.70 -22.45
C ARG A 189 12.89 -16.21 -22.34
N GLY A 190 12.34 -15.56 -21.30
CA GLY A 190 12.56 -14.13 -21.07
C GLY A 190 14.04 -13.84 -20.86
N ARG A 191 14.70 -14.59 -19.98
CA ARG A 191 16.14 -14.45 -19.74
C ARG A 191 16.96 -14.65 -20.99
N LYS A 192 16.68 -15.71 -21.78
CA LYS A 192 17.35 -15.95 -23.07
C LYS A 192 17.14 -14.80 -24.06
N ALA A 193 15.92 -14.25 -24.14
CA ALA A 193 15.62 -13.12 -25.01
C ALA A 193 16.40 -11.85 -24.61
N LEU A 194 16.63 -11.63 -23.31
CA LEU A 194 17.51 -10.56 -22.84
C LEU A 194 18.99 -10.85 -23.18
N GLU A 195 19.43 -12.10 -23.02
CA GLU A 195 20.78 -12.54 -23.33
C GLU A 195 21.12 -12.42 -24.85
N GLU A 196 20.11 -12.47 -25.74
CA GLU A 196 20.26 -12.16 -27.17
C GLU A 196 20.62 -10.68 -27.40
N SER A 197 20.33 -9.79 -26.47
CA SER A 197 20.66 -8.36 -26.53
C SER A 197 21.95 -8.00 -25.78
N GLY A 198 22.55 -8.96 -25.06
CA GLY A 198 23.79 -8.77 -24.32
C GLY A 198 23.86 -9.53 -23.01
N LYS A 199 24.96 -9.36 -22.27
CA LYS A 199 25.17 -10.02 -20.97
C LYS A 199 24.15 -9.54 -19.95
N VAL A 200 23.35 -10.48 -19.39
CA VAL A 200 22.34 -10.21 -18.35
C VAL A 200 22.92 -10.41 -16.96
N VAL A 201 22.80 -9.39 -16.11
CA VAL A 201 23.30 -9.40 -14.74
C VAL A 201 22.15 -9.01 -13.78
N PHE A 202 21.85 -9.89 -12.81
CA PHE A 202 21.04 -9.57 -11.65
C PHE A 202 21.95 -9.07 -10.54
N ARG A 203 21.63 -7.94 -9.95
CA ARG A 203 22.46 -7.27 -8.95
C ARG A 203 21.62 -6.68 -7.81
N LEU A 204 22.06 -6.93 -6.58
CA LEU A 204 21.64 -6.13 -5.42
C LEU A 204 22.58 -4.92 -5.33
N LEU A 205 22.04 -3.73 -5.31
CA LEU A 205 22.83 -2.49 -5.16
C LEU A 205 23.44 -2.47 -3.75
N PRO A 206 24.78 -2.34 -3.62
CA PRO A 206 25.42 -2.16 -2.32
C PRO A 206 24.91 -0.92 -1.61
N LEU A 207 24.83 -0.94 -0.25
CA LEU A 207 24.33 0.19 0.52
C LEU A 207 25.24 1.43 0.48
N ASP A 208 26.50 1.25 0.15
CA ASP A 208 27.50 2.31 -0.05
C ASP A 208 27.53 2.85 -1.49
N GLU A 209 26.85 2.21 -2.43
CA GLU A 209 26.68 2.71 -3.79
C GLU A 209 25.56 3.76 -3.84
N PRO A 210 25.79 4.95 -4.44
CA PRO A 210 24.77 5.97 -4.55
C PRO A 210 23.52 5.51 -5.28
N ALA A 211 22.37 5.50 -4.61
CA ALA A 211 21.09 5.10 -5.20
C ALA A 211 20.54 6.12 -6.24
N GLY A 212 21.02 7.36 -6.23
CA GLY A 212 20.52 8.46 -7.05
C GLY A 212 20.34 8.13 -8.54
N PRO A 213 21.38 7.62 -9.25
CA PRO A 213 21.27 7.26 -10.66
C PRO A 213 20.18 6.21 -10.93
N VAL A 214 20.08 5.19 -10.07
CA VAL A 214 19.09 4.11 -10.20
C VAL A 214 17.68 4.63 -9.94
N LEU A 215 17.50 5.52 -8.95
CA LEU A 215 16.21 6.15 -8.64
C LEU A 215 15.77 7.13 -9.75
N THR A 216 16.70 7.83 -10.37
CA THR A 216 16.40 8.67 -11.54
C THR A 216 15.88 7.80 -12.67
N ARG A 217 16.59 6.71 -13.01
CA ARG A 217 16.14 5.75 -14.03
C ARG A 217 14.78 5.14 -13.72
N LEU A 218 14.55 4.73 -12.46
CA LEU A 218 13.24 4.23 -12.02
C LEU A 218 12.14 5.27 -12.28
N SER A 219 12.37 6.53 -11.91
CA SER A 219 11.42 7.61 -12.07
C SER A 219 11.11 7.89 -13.54
N ASP A 220 12.13 7.86 -14.41
CA ASP A 220 11.96 8.02 -15.86
C ASP A 220 11.06 6.92 -16.44
N LEU A 221 11.34 5.66 -16.10
CA LEU A 221 10.54 4.52 -16.54
C LEU A 221 9.10 4.57 -15.99
N LYS A 222 8.92 5.01 -14.75
CA LYS A 222 7.58 5.20 -14.17
C LYS A 222 6.82 6.33 -14.86
N ARG A 223 7.45 7.46 -15.18
CA ARG A 223 6.82 8.56 -15.92
C ARG A 223 6.37 8.11 -17.30
N GLN A 224 7.22 7.37 -18.01
CA GLN A 224 6.86 6.81 -19.32
C GLN A 224 5.62 5.90 -19.19
N TRP A 225 5.64 4.94 -18.27
CA TRP A 225 4.50 4.05 -18.04
C TRP A 225 3.22 4.80 -17.65
N LEU A 226 3.32 5.83 -16.80
CA LEU A 226 2.18 6.67 -16.42
C LEU A 226 1.62 7.43 -17.61
N ALA A 227 2.48 8.01 -18.46
CA ALA A 227 2.08 8.72 -19.67
C ALA A 227 1.33 7.79 -20.64
N ASP A 228 1.86 6.59 -20.90
CA ASP A 228 1.25 5.58 -21.76
C ASP A 228 -0.12 5.11 -21.23
N SER A 229 -0.32 5.12 -19.91
CA SER A 229 -1.58 4.78 -19.25
C SER A 229 -2.53 5.97 -19.05
N GLY A 230 -2.16 7.17 -19.52
CA GLY A 230 -2.92 8.41 -19.33
C GLY A 230 -3.01 8.87 -17.87
N ARG A 231 -2.00 8.51 -17.06
CA ARG A 231 -1.92 8.84 -15.63
C ARG A 231 -0.75 9.77 -15.36
N VAL A 232 -0.85 10.51 -14.26
CA VAL A 232 0.24 11.33 -13.72
C VAL A 232 0.40 11.03 -12.24
N SER A 233 1.63 11.12 -11.74
CA SER A 233 1.91 11.00 -10.30
C SER A 233 3.02 11.98 -9.93
N PRO A 234 2.73 12.93 -9.04
CA PRO A 234 3.71 13.90 -8.57
C PRO A 234 4.95 13.27 -7.91
N LEU A 235 4.84 12.03 -7.42
CA LEU A 235 5.95 11.30 -6.82
C LEU A 235 7.11 11.04 -7.80
N TYR A 236 6.81 10.94 -9.09
CA TYR A 236 7.79 10.62 -10.14
C TYR A 236 8.09 11.80 -11.06
N GLU A 237 7.63 13.01 -10.76
CA GLU A 237 8.02 14.19 -11.52
C GLU A 237 9.54 14.41 -11.46
N ALA A 238 10.08 15.05 -12.50
CA ALA A 238 11.52 15.31 -12.55
C ALA A 238 11.93 16.20 -11.37
N GLY A 239 12.92 15.72 -10.60
CA GLY A 239 13.39 16.43 -9.41
C GLY A 239 12.45 16.36 -8.19
N ALA A 240 11.37 15.55 -8.24
CA ALA A 240 10.49 15.37 -7.09
C ALA A 240 11.26 14.79 -5.88
N PRO A 241 11.23 15.46 -4.72
CA PRO A 241 12.09 15.09 -3.58
C PRO A 241 11.55 13.92 -2.76
N ALA A 242 10.28 13.54 -2.93
CA ALA A 242 9.62 12.58 -2.04
C ALA A 242 10.21 11.17 -2.15
N LEU A 243 10.40 10.63 -3.36
CA LEU A 243 10.94 9.28 -3.52
C LEU A 243 12.38 9.16 -2.99
N PRO A 244 13.33 10.05 -3.31
CA PRO A 244 14.66 10.02 -2.71
C PRO A 244 14.63 10.08 -1.18
N ALA A 245 13.84 10.98 -0.60
CA ALA A 245 13.75 11.14 0.86
C ALA A 245 13.21 9.88 1.55
N LEU A 246 12.19 9.21 0.97
CA LEU A 246 11.67 7.96 1.51
C LEU A 246 12.68 6.81 1.40
N VAL A 247 13.44 6.75 0.30
CA VAL A 247 14.52 5.76 0.12
C VAL A 247 15.65 5.99 1.13
N GLU A 248 15.99 7.23 1.43
CA GLU A 248 16.96 7.57 2.48
C GLU A 248 16.51 7.07 3.87
N VAL A 249 15.22 7.17 4.19
CA VAL A 249 14.66 6.59 5.43
C VAL A 249 14.87 5.08 5.48
N LEU A 250 14.62 4.38 4.37
CA LEU A 250 14.84 2.94 4.26
C LEU A 250 16.33 2.58 4.40
N ALA A 251 17.21 3.37 3.81
CA ALA A 251 18.66 3.18 3.89
C ALA A 251 19.17 3.42 5.34
N ALA A 252 18.75 4.52 5.96
CA ALA A 252 19.10 4.85 7.34
C ALA A 252 18.62 3.80 8.36
N ALA A 253 17.50 3.14 8.06
CA ALA A 253 16.99 2.02 8.86
C ALA A 253 17.73 0.69 8.59
N GLY A 254 18.69 0.64 7.64
CA GLY A 254 19.37 -0.58 7.19
C GLY A 254 18.46 -1.56 6.44
N ALA A 255 17.24 -1.12 6.11
CA ALA A 255 16.19 -1.96 5.53
C ALA A 255 16.24 -2.04 3.99
N LEU A 256 16.79 -1.02 3.33
CA LEU A 256 16.76 -0.85 1.88
C LEU A 256 17.40 -2.03 1.13
N ARG A 257 16.71 -2.48 0.06
CA ARG A 257 17.21 -3.46 -0.90
C ARG A 257 16.78 -3.01 -2.31
N ILE A 258 17.73 -2.56 -3.12
CA ILE A 258 17.47 -2.19 -4.52
C ILE A 258 18.02 -3.29 -5.41
N PHE A 259 17.14 -3.95 -6.14
CA PHE A 259 17.52 -4.95 -7.14
C PHE A 259 17.48 -4.34 -8.53
N VAL A 260 18.49 -4.65 -9.31
CA VAL A 260 18.66 -4.17 -10.68
C VAL A 260 18.90 -5.36 -11.60
N LEU A 261 18.21 -5.38 -12.73
CA LEU A 261 18.52 -6.25 -13.85
C LEU A 261 19.16 -5.41 -14.94
N GLU A 262 20.38 -5.78 -15.33
CA GLU A 262 21.14 -5.09 -16.36
C GLU A 262 21.30 -6.00 -17.59
N CYS A 263 21.27 -5.41 -18.78
CA CYS A 263 21.58 -6.05 -20.05
C CYS A 263 22.63 -5.21 -20.75
N GLU A 264 23.83 -5.76 -20.96
CA GLU A 264 25.00 -5.07 -21.53
C GLU A 264 25.26 -3.70 -20.87
N GLY A 265 25.22 -3.66 -19.51
CA GLY A 265 25.42 -2.44 -18.74
C GLY A 265 24.22 -1.47 -18.72
N THR A 266 23.15 -1.75 -19.46
CA THR A 266 21.91 -0.95 -19.44
C THR A 266 20.95 -1.50 -18.40
N THR A 267 20.45 -0.65 -17.50
CA THR A 267 19.43 -1.02 -16.52
C THR A 267 18.08 -1.23 -17.21
N VAL A 268 17.63 -2.50 -17.27
CA VAL A 268 16.38 -2.90 -17.94
C VAL A 268 15.21 -3.13 -16.99
N ALA A 269 15.48 -3.39 -15.71
CA ALA A 269 14.44 -3.42 -14.66
C ALA A 269 15.05 -3.04 -13.30
N ILE A 270 14.23 -2.42 -12.47
CA ILE A 270 14.59 -1.95 -11.12
C ILE A 270 13.48 -2.31 -10.17
N SER A 271 13.84 -2.79 -8.97
CA SER A 271 12.91 -2.96 -7.86
C SER A 271 13.50 -2.36 -6.58
N VAL A 272 12.82 -1.37 -6.01
CA VAL A 272 13.13 -0.81 -4.69
C VAL A 272 12.32 -1.56 -3.67
N ASN A 273 12.98 -2.27 -2.80
CA ASN A 273 12.39 -3.11 -1.77
C ASN A 273 12.99 -2.77 -0.40
N PHE A 274 12.41 -3.30 0.65
CA PHE A 274 12.99 -3.20 1.99
C PHE A 274 12.70 -4.47 2.79
N VAL A 275 13.57 -4.78 3.75
CA VAL A 275 13.41 -5.92 4.64
C VAL A 275 13.02 -5.44 6.03
N GLN A 276 11.93 -6.00 6.56
CA GLN A 276 11.50 -5.75 7.93
C GLN A 276 10.83 -7.01 8.51
N HIS A 277 11.14 -7.33 9.76
CA HIS A 277 10.57 -8.49 10.46
C HIS A 277 10.70 -9.82 9.67
N GLY A 278 11.84 -10.04 9.01
CA GLY A 278 12.08 -11.24 8.21
C GLY A 278 11.28 -11.31 6.90
N THR A 279 10.67 -10.21 6.48
CA THR A 279 9.88 -10.10 5.23
C THR A 279 10.56 -9.15 4.26
N LEU A 280 10.74 -9.56 3.00
CA LEU A 280 11.09 -8.67 1.91
C LEU A 280 9.82 -8.02 1.36
N MET A 281 9.70 -6.72 1.48
CA MET A 281 8.58 -5.92 0.98
C MET A 281 8.94 -5.28 -0.36
N ALA A 282 8.22 -5.65 -1.43
CA ALA A 282 8.46 -5.16 -2.79
C ALA A 282 7.70 -3.86 -3.03
N PHE A 283 8.39 -2.73 -2.78
CA PHE A 283 7.75 -1.42 -2.69
C PHE A 283 7.50 -0.78 -4.06
N LEU A 284 8.53 -0.67 -4.89
CA LEU A 284 8.41 -0.04 -6.21
C LEU A 284 9.16 -0.86 -7.25
N THR A 285 8.51 -1.13 -8.38
CA THR A 285 9.14 -1.83 -9.50
C THR A 285 8.84 -1.12 -10.81
N SER A 286 9.83 -1.06 -11.70
CA SER A 286 9.67 -0.59 -13.08
C SER A 286 10.59 -1.34 -14.00
N TYR A 287 10.27 -1.35 -15.30
CA TYR A 287 11.12 -1.95 -16.33
C TYR A 287 11.08 -1.12 -17.62
N ASP A 288 12.11 -1.30 -18.44
CA ASP A 288 12.23 -0.66 -19.75
C ASP A 288 11.37 -1.41 -20.78
N PRO A 289 10.34 -0.77 -21.37
CA PRO A 289 9.45 -1.41 -22.32
C PRO A 289 10.16 -1.80 -23.63
N THR A 290 11.31 -1.22 -23.96
CA THR A 290 12.08 -1.62 -25.15
C THR A 290 12.59 -3.06 -25.05
N PHE A 291 12.67 -3.62 -23.84
CA PHE A 291 13.04 -5.01 -23.56
C PHE A 291 11.82 -5.92 -23.23
N GLU A 292 10.59 -5.49 -23.54
CA GLU A 292 9.35 -6.19 -23.16
C GLU A 292 9.32 -7.66 -23.62
N ARG A 293 9.90 -7.98 -24.79
CA ARG A 293 10.04 -9.36 -25.30
C ARG A 293 10.74 -10.29 -24.29
N GLY A 294 11.69 -9.76 -23.53
CA GLY A 294 12.39 -10.47 -22.44
C GLY A 294 11.68 -10.46 -21.11
N SER A 295 10.55 -9.74 -20.99
CA SER A 295 9.78 -9.61 -19.74
C SER A 295 10.67 -9.28 -18.53
N PRO A 296 11.50 -8.21 -18.57
CA PRO A 296 12.57 -7.98 -17.58
C PRO A 296 12.03 -7.79 -16.16
N GLY A 297 10.83 -7.21 -16.02
CA GLY A 297 10.17 -7.08 -14.71
C GLY A 297 9.83 -8.43 -14.07
N MET A 298 9.40 -9.42 -14.87
CA MET A 298 9.15 -10.78 -14.37
C MET A 298 10.44 -11.52 -14.04
N VAL A 299 11.48 -11.37 -14.87
CA VAL A 299 12.79 -11.97 -14.61
C VAL A 299 13.36 -11.43 -13.30
N LEU A 300 13.39 -10.11 -13.13
CA LEU A 300 13.84 -9.46 -11.91
C LEU A 300 13.04 -9.90 -10.67
N LEU A 301 11.70 -10.00 -10.79
CA LEU A 301 10.85 -10.46 -9.70
C LEU A 301 11.23 -11.88 -9.26
N MET A 302 11.38 -12.80 -10.20
CA MET A 302 11.72 -14.18 -9.87
C MET A 302 13.12 -14.30 -9.28
N ASP A 303 14.07 -13.47 -9.73
CA ASP A 303 15.43 -13.44 -9.19
C ASP A 303 15.45 -12.92 -7.76
N TYR A 304 14.75 -11.81 -7.43
CA TYR A 304 14.77 -11.30 -6.07
C TYR A 304 13.93 -12.15 -5.09
N VAL A 305 12.88 -12.84 -5.54
CA VAL A 305 12.15 -13.79 -4.69
C VAL A 305 13.06 -14.96 -4.31
N GLN A 306 13.79 -15.55 -5.28
CA GLN A 306 14.78 -16.59 -5.00
C GLN A 306 15.85 -16.08 -4.03
N TRP A 307 16.43 -14.91 -4.31
CA TRP A 307 17.40 -14.28 -3.43
C TRP A 307 16.85 -14.11 -2.00
N SER A 308 15.62 -13.65 -1.86
CA SER A 308 14.99 -13.42 -0.55
C SER A 308 14.91 -14.71 0.28
N ILE A 309 14.50 -15.81 -0.36
CA ILE A 309 14.41 -17.13 0.30
C ILE A 309 15.81 -17.62 0.67
N ASP A 310 16.80 -17.47 -0.22
CA ASP A 310 18.22 -17.85 0.03
C ASP A 310 18.83 -17.03 1.20
N GLN A 311 18.33 -15.82 1.45
CA GLN A 311 18.71 -15.03 2.65
C GLN A 311 17.95 -15.45 3.92
N GLY A 312 17.08 -16.45 3.86
CA GLY A 312 16.30 -16.94 5.01
C GLY A 312 15.10 -16.05 5.38
N HIS A 313 14.65 -15.17 4.50
CA HIS A 313 13.42 -14.43 4.76
C HIS A 313 12.21 -15.37 4.70
N SER A 314 11.29 -15.22 5.65
CA SER A 314 10.11 -16.08 5.75
C SER A 314 9.01 -15.75 4.73
N MET A 315 9.07 -14.55 4.15
CA MET A 315 8.01 -14.07 3.25
C MET A 315 8.55 -13.00 2.28
N VAL A 316 7.99 -12.98 1.07
CA VAL A 316 8.03 -11.83 0.17
C VAL A 316 6.64 -11.24 0.05
N ASP A 317 6.49 -9.97 0.40
CA ASP A 317 5.24 -9.24 0.37
C ASP A 317 5.25 -8.26 -0.81
N PHE A 318 4.36 -8.46 -1.77
CA PHE A 318 4.22 -7.58 -2.93
C PHE A 318 3.43 -6.31 -2.62
N LEU A 319 3.02 -6.14 -1.35
CA LEU A 319 2.26 -5.00 -0.87
C LEU A 319 0.89 -4.84 -1.58
N CYS A 320 0.28 -3.65 -1.47
CA CYS A 320 -1.02 -3.38 -2.08
C CYS A 320 -0.97 -3.44 -3.61
N GLY A 321 -2.07 -3.92 -4.19
CA GLY A 321 -2.29 -3.90 -5.63
C GLY A 321 -2.74 -5.25 -6.17
N GLU A 322 -3.50 -5.19 -7.26
CA GLU A 322 -4.07 -6.35 -7.95
C GLU A 322 -3.43 -6.57 -9.32
N GLU A 323 -2.18 -6.14 -9.50
CA GLU A 323 -1.46 -6.34 -10.73
C GLU A 323 -1.34 -7.85 -11.02
N PRO A 324 -1.59 -8.29 -12.27
CA PRO A 324 -1.67 -9.71 -12.61
C PRO A 324 -0.45 -10.54 -12.22
N PHE A 325 0.74 -9.91 -12.18
CA PHE A 325 1.95 -10.61 -11.77
C PHE A 325 1.96 -10.91 -10.27
N LYS A 326 1.45 -10.00 -9.41
CA LYS A 326 1.35 -10.22 -7.96
C LYS A 326 0.46 -11.43 -7.67
N VAL A 327 -0.72 -11.47 -8.28
CA VAL A 327 -1.66 -12.60 -8.13
C VAL A 327 -1.05 -13.92 -8.63
N ARG A 328 -0.30 -13.87 -9.74
CA ARG A 328 0.33 -15.07 -10.34
C ARG A 328 1.33 -15.75 -9.40
N PHE A 329 2.15 -14.98 -8.70
CA PHE A 329 3.23 -15.51 -7.85
C PHE A 329 2.83 -15.67 -6.39
N ALA A 330 1.73 -15.05 -5.97
CA ALA A 330 1.25 -15.14 -4.61
C ALA A 330 0.85 -16.57 -4.23
N THR A 331 1.25 -16.99 -3.04
CA THR A 331 0.76 -18.21 -2.39
C THR A 331 -0.37 -17.92 -1.42
N GLN A 332 -0.46 -16.67 -0.98
CA GLN A 332 -1.57 -16.18 -0.15
C GLN A 332 -1.89 -14.72 -0.46
N GLN A 333 -3.12 -14.35 -0.17
CA GLN A 333 -3.59 -12.98 -0.26
C GLN A 333 -4.23 -12.55 1.05
N ILE A 334 -3.98 -11.32 1.46
CA ILE A 334 -4.65 -10.71 2.60
C ILE A 334 -5.57 -9.59 2.14
N THR A 335 -6.75 -9.52 2.73
CA THR A 335 -7.70 -8.43 2.48
C THR A 335 -7.45 -7.32 3.48
N LEU A 336 -7.12 -6.16 2.95
CA LEU A 336 -7.00 -4.92 3.71
C LEU A 336 -8.36 -4.26 3.79
N THR A 337 -8.77 -3.93 5.00
CA THR A 337 -10.06 -3.26 5.23
C THR A 337 -9.88 -1.75 5.32
N SER A 338 -10.99 -1.04 5.24
CA SER A 338 -11.03 0.39 5.50
C SER A 338 -12.24 0.77 6.34
N VAL A 339 -12.17 1.92 6.99
CA VAL A 339 -13.28 2.56 7.67
C VAL A 339 -13.51 3.95 7.08
N MET A 340 -14.78 4.35 6.98
CA MET A 340 -15.16 5.63 6.42
C MET A 340 -16.42 6.13 7.11
N GLY A 341 -16.43 7.40 7.46
CA GLY A 341 -17.62 8.00 8.04
C GLY A 341 -17.64 9.51 7.91
N PRO A 342 -18.83 10.13 7.91
CA PRO A 342 -19.01 11.55 7.81
C PRO A 342 -18.90 12.22 9.18
N ARG A 343 -18.33 13.43 9.19
CA ARG A 343 -18.37 14.31 10.37
C ARG A 343 -19.34 15.48 10.15
N THR A 344 -19.41 16.03 8.95
CA THR A 344 -20.25 17.19 8.61
C THR A 344 -21.43 16.79 7.72
N LEU A 345 -22.43 17.68 7.60
CA LEU A 345 -23.53 17.50 6.63
C LEU A 345 -23.02 17.37 5.20
N LYS A 346 -22.00 18.14 4.86
CA LYS A 346 -21.31 18.06 3.56
C LYS A 346 -20.70 16.69 3.33
N GLY A 347 -20.03 16.12 4.34
CA GLY A 347 -19.50 14.76 4.31
C GLY A 347 -20.60 13.71 4.17
N ARG A 348 -21.74 13.88 4.87
CA ARG A 348 -22.92 12.98 4.74
C ARG A 348 -23.47 12.98 3.31
N LEU A 349 -23.64 14.17 2.74
CA LEU A 349 -24.13 14.30 1.35
C LEU A 349 -23.15 13.65 0.36
N ALA A 350 -21.83 13.86 0.52
CA ALA A 350 -20.82 13.24 -0.32
C ALA A 350 -20.86 11.70 -0.25
N MET A 351 -21.05 11.14 0.93
CA MET A 351 -21.19 9.68 1.11
C MET A 351 -22.47 9.14 0.46
N LEU A 352 -23.60 9.84 0.58
CA LEU A 352 -24.85 9.45 -0.09
C LEU A 352 -24.69 9.45 -1.62
N VAL A 353 -24.07 10.48 -2.19
CA VAL A 353 -23.78 10.54 -3.63
C VAL A 353 -22.86 9.39 -4.06
N ASP A 354 -21.81 9.08 -3.30
CA ASP A 354 -20.91 7.97 -3.59
C ASP A 354 -21.64 6.61 -3.52
N GLN A 355 -22.49 6.41 -2.52
CA GLN A 355 -23.29 5.19 -2.38
C GLN A 355 -24.28 5.02 -3.54
N THR A 356 -24.98 6.09 -3.94
CA THR A 356 -25.92 6.07 -5.05
C THR A 356 -25.20 5.75 -6.37
N ARG A 357 -24.07 6.40 -6.64
CA ARG A 357 -23.27 6.14 -7.85
C ARG A 357 -22.85 4.67 -7.94
N ARG A 358 -22.40 4.08 -6.82
CA ARG A 358 -22.00 2.66 -6.77
C ARG A 358 -23.18 1.73 -7.01
N SER A 359 -24.31 1.98 -6.38
CA SER A 359 -25.53 1.18 -6.59
C SER A 359 -25.94 1.19 -8.05
N VAL A 360 -25.88 2.34 -8.71
CA VAL A 360 -26.17 2.47 -10.15
C VAL A 360 -25.14 1.70 -10.99
N GLN A 361 -23.84 1.83 -10.67
CA GLN A 361 -22.78 1.10 -11.41
C GLN A 361 -22.95 -0.42 -11.27
N SER A 362 -23.15 -0.93 -10.05
CA SER A 362 -23.38 -2.35 -9.82
C SER A 362 -24.65 -2.86 -10.55
N ALA A 363 -25.71 -2.07 -10.58
CA ALA A 363 -26.92 -2.43 -11.31
C ALA A 363 -26.68 -2.47 -12.84
N LEU A 364 -25.88 -1.55 -13.39
CA LEU A 364 -25.50 -1.54 -14.79
C LEU A 364 -24.60 -2.72 -15.16
N GLU A 365 -23.64 -3.06 -14.32
CA GLU A 365 -22.75 -4.23 -14.49
C GLU A 365 -23.55 -5.52 -14.45
N ALA A 366 -24.45 -5.67 -13.47
CA ALA A 366 -25.33 -6.82 -13.37
C ALA A 366 -26.24 -6.96 -14.61
N ARG A 367 -26.74 -5.84 -15.15
CA ARG A 367 -27.51 -5.85 -16.42
C ARG A 367 -26.66 -6.25 -17.62
N ARG A 368 -25.42 -5.76 -17.71
CA ARG A 368 -24.46 -6.15 -18.77
C ARG A 368 -24.12 -7.64 -18.69
N ALA A 369 -23.82 -8.14 -17.49
CA ALA A 369 -23.54 -9.56 -17.27
C ALA A 369 -24.74 -10.45 -17.65
N ARG A 370 -25.98 -10.07 -17.29
CA ARG A 370 -27.19 -10.78 -17.70
C ARG A 370 -27.41 -10.77 -19.21
N ARG A 371 -27.13 -9.66 -19.89
CA ARG A 371 -27.23 -9.59 -21.37
C ARG A 371 -26.16 -10.45 -22.05
N ALA A 372 -24.95 -10.52 -21.51
CA ALA A 372 -23.88 -11.36 -22.04
C ALA A 372 -24.12 -12.86 -21.80
N ALA A 373 -24.92 -13.22 -20.80
CA ALA A 373 -25.28 -14.61 -20.48
C ALA A 373 -26.52 -15.14 -21.21
N LEU A 374 -27.25 -14.30 -21.98
CA LEU A 374 -28.36 -14.75 -22.82
C LEU A 374 -27.81 -15.38 -24.11
N PRO A 375 -28.25 -16.59 -24.48
CA PRO A 375 -27.83 -17.24 -25.73
C PRO A 375 -28.30 -16.41 -26.94
N PRO A 376 -27.55 -16.44 -28.06
CA PRO A 376 -27.80 -15.58 -29.23
C PRO A 376 -29.12 -15.85 -29.97
N ASP A 377 -29.85 -16.94 -29.65
CA ASP A 377 -31.06 -17.38 -30.38
C ASP A 377 -32.38 -16.80 -29.88
N ALA A 378 -32.40 -15.94 -28.88
CA ALA A 378 -33.67 -15.35 -28.39
C ALA A 378 -34.13 -14.07 -29.13
N ALA A 379 -33.39 -13.62 -30.15
CA ALA A 379 -33.70 -12.39 -30.90
C ALA A 379 -34.20 -12.62 -32.36
N ALA A 380 -34.25 -13.85 -32.81
CA ALA A 380 -34.82 -14.18 -34.15
C ALA A 380 -36.24 -14.70 -33.99
N GLY A 381 -37.20 -13.79 -33.93
CA GLY A 381 -38.60 -14.16 -34.18
C GLY A 381 -38.71 -14.75 -35.59
N GLN A 382 -39.17 -15.96 -35.70
CA GLN A 382 -39.48 -16.61 -36.96
C GLN A 382 -40.47 -15.75 -37.76
N PRO A 383 -40.26 -15.52 -39.06
CA PRO A 383 -41.31 -14.96 -39.94
C PRO A 383 -42.39 -16.01 -40.10
N GLY A 384 -43.64 -15.61 -39.84
CA GLY A 384 -44.82 -16.51 -40.00
C GLY A 384 -44.92 -17.05 -41.42
N GLU A 385 -45.16 -18.37 -41.50
CA GLU A 385 -45.56 -19.05 -42.74
C GLU A 385 -46.90 -18.49 -43.22
N PRO A 386 -47.07 -18.27 -44.53
CA PRO A 386 -48.37 -17.90 -45.09
C PRO A 386 -49.28 -19.12 -45.13
N ALA A 387 -50.55 -18.93 -44.75
CA ALA A 387 -51.61 -19.92 -44.77
C ALA A 387 -51.87 -20.43 -46.22
N PRO A 388 -52.18 -21.74 -46.39
CA PRO A 388 -52.52 -22.27 -47.72
C PRO A 388 -53.91 -21.81 -48.17
N GLU A 389 -53.99 -21.28 -49.40
CA GLU A 389 -55.25 -21.06 -50.12
C GLU A 389 -55.97 -22.38 -50.41
N GLN A 390 -57.24 -22.41 -50.03
CA GLN A 390 -58.18 -23.49 -50.45
C GLN A 390 -58.86 -23.08 -51.76
N THR A 391 -58.70 -23.91 -52.75
CA THR A 391 -59.60 -24.06 -53.90
C THR A 391 -60.31 -25.39 -53.86
#